data_59c1ed1b948b6bf62b3e18d25a5dd31c
#
_entry.id   59c1ed1b948b6bf62b3e18d25a5dd31c
#
_cell.length_a   1.000
_cell.length_b   1.000
_cell.length_c   1.000
_cell.angle_alpha   90.00
_cell.angle_beta   90.00
_cell.angle_gamma   90.00
#
_symmetry.space_group_name_H-M   'P 1'
#
loop_
_entity.id
_entity.type
_entity.pdbx_description
1 polymer ?
#
loop_
_entity_poly.entity_id
_entity_poly.type
_entity_poly.pdbx_seq_one_letter_code
_entity_poly.pdbx_strand_id
1 'polypeptide(L)'
;RAMQSMGAELHHLYGLTETYGPSTIAAVQPDWAGMSIEDQARMKSRQGVPVTTLHVGVRVVADDMRDVPMDAETIGEVVARGNTVMAGYYRDPKGSASAFQGGWFHTGDLAVVHPDGYIELKDRKKDVIISGGENISSVEVEKMLMEHPAILEACVVGVPDETWGEAPKAFVTLRDGYEATSTEIINFCRERLAHFKAPREVKFGPLPKTATGKIQKYVIREQEWSGHDRRIG
;
A
#
# COMPACT_ATOMS: atom_id res chain seq x y z
N ARG A 1 2.47 16.07 -10.41
CA ARG A 1 2.50 17.54 -10.59
C ARG A 1 3.90 18.02 -10.94
N ALA A 2 4.91 17.88 -10.06
CA ALA A 2 6.27 18.37 -10.29
C ALA A 2 6.89 17.86 -11.61
N MET A 3 6.77 16.57 -11.91
CA MET A 3 7.27 16.00 -13.17
C MET A 3 6.54 16.57 -14.40
N GLN A 4 5.23 16.73 -14.30
CA GLN A 4 4.42 17.27 -15.38
C GLN A 4 4.73 18.76 -15.65
N SER A 5 5.01 19.56 -14.61
CA SER A 5 5.47 20.95 -14.80
C SER A 5 6.84 21.06 -15.46
N MET A 6 7.63 19.98 -15.43
CA MET A 6 8.92 19.85 -16.15
C MET A 6 8.75 19.30 -17.57
N GLY A 7 7.51 19.08 -18.03
CA GLY A 7 7.23 18.51 -19.34
C GLY A 7 7.45 16.98 -19.44
N ALA A 8 7.64 16.29 -18.31
CA ALA A 8 7.81 14.84 -18.28
C ALA A 8 6.45 14.14 -18.18
N GLU A 9 6.25 13.13 -19.01
CA GLU A 9 5.10 12.23 -18.89
C GLU A 9 5.44 11.08 -17.93
N LEU A 10 4.59 10.89 -16.92
CA LEU A 10 4.76 9.83 -15.93
C LEU A 10 3.76 8.71 -16.18
N HIS A 11 4.26 7.51 -16.38
CA HIS A 11 3.47 6.28 -16.44
C HIS A 11 3.73 5.45 -15.19
N HIS A 12 2.66 5.17 -14.44
CA HIS A 12 2.75 4.30 -13.28
C HIS A 12 2.68 2.85 -13.72
N LEU A 13 3.59 2.03 -13.23
CA LEU A 13 3.67 0.59 -13.47
C LEU A 13 3.58 -0.14 -12.15
N TYR A 14 2.90 -1.27 -12.11
CA TYR A 14 2.88 -2.17 -10.97
C TYR A 14 3.31 -3.57 -11.40
N GLY A 15 4.15 -4.18 -10.60
CA GLY A 15 4.62 -5.54 -10.74
C GLY A 15 5.58 -5.89 -9.60
N LEU A 16 5.93 -7.16 -9.53
CA LEU A 16 6.81 -7.70 -8.52
C LEU A 16 7.97 -8.48 -9.18
N THR A 17 8.98 -8.81 -8.39
CA THR A 17 10.03 -9.74 -8.81
C THR A 17 9.43 -11.07 -9.26
N GLU A 18 8.42 -11.51 -8.55
CA GLU A 18 7.68 -12.75 -8.77
C GLU A 18 6.87 -12.76 -10.08
N THR A 19 6.60 -11.59 -10.66
CA THR A 19 5.92 -11.45 -11.98
C THR A 19 6.86 -11.07 -13.11
N TYR A 20 8.18 -10.96 -12.84
CA TYR A 20 9.23 -10.60 -13.79
C TYR A 20 8.99 -9.25 -14.47
N GLY A 21 8.48 -8.27 -13.77
CA GLY A 21 8.27 -6.93 -14.29
C GLY A 21 6.84 -6.44 -14.15
N PRO A 22 6.46 -5.41 -14.94
CA PRO A 22 5.16 -4.79 -14.78
C PRO A 22 4.04 -5.73 -15.23
N SER A 23 3.08 -5.92 -14.33
CA SER A 23 1.84 -6.66 -14.59
C SER A 23 0.70 -5.75 -15.00
N THR A 24 0.73 -4.49 -14.54
CA THR A 24 -0.24 -3.45 -14.92
C THR A 24 0.45 -2.15 -15.29
N ILE A 25 -0.25 -1.32 -16.05
CA ILE A 25 0.18 0.02 -16.47
C ILE A 25 -0.98 1.01 -16.37
N ALA A 26 -0.71 2.18 -15.79
CA ALA A 26 -1.64 3.31 -15.84
C ALA A 26 -1.58 3.97 -17.23
N ALA A 27 -2.19 3.30 -18.21
CA ALA A 27 -2.31 3.83 -19.57
C ALA A 27 -3.15 5.12 -19.53
N VAL A 28 -2.63 6.19 -20.14
CA VAL A 28 -3.35 7.47 -20.22
C VAL A 28 -4.52 7.32 -21.18
N GLN A 29 -5.72 7.71 -20.70
CA GLN A 29 -6.92 7.70 -21.52
C GLN A 29 -7.11 9.05 -22.22
N PRO A 30 -7.65 9.07 -23.47
CA PRO A 30 -7.83 10.31 -24.22
C PRO A 30 -8.73 11.34 -23.50
N ASP A 31 -9.73 10.89 -22.76
CA ASP A 31 -10.67 11.73 -22.01
C ASP A 31 -10.03 12.42 -20.80
N TRP A 32 -8.87 11.95 -20.34
CA TRP A 32 -8.15 12.62 -19.23
C TRP A 32 -7.49 13.94 -19.67
N ALA A 33 -7.27 14.15 -20.98
CA ALA A 33 -6.62 15.36 -21.49
C ALA A 33 -7.36 16.66 -21.13
N GLY A 34 -8.70 16.60 -20.97
CA GLY A 34 -9.52 17.74 -20.58
C GLY A 34 -9.69 17.96 -19.07
N MET A 35 -9.15 17.07 -18.24
CA MET A 35 -9.26 17.16 -16.79
C MET A 35 -8.28 18.17 -16.19
N SER A 36 -8.55 18.60 -14.95
CA SER A 36 -7.60 19.38 -14.17
C SER A 36 -6.28 18.60 -13.96
N ILE A 37 -5.17 19.30 -13.69
CA ILE A 37 -3.88 18.66 -13.39
C ILE A 37 -4.01 17.75 -12.16
N GLU A 38 -4.79 18.17 -11.18
CA GLU A 38 -5.10 17.41 -9.98
C GLU A 38 -5.81 16.10 -10.29
N ASP A 39 -6.85 16.15 -11.10
CA ASP A 39 -7.62 14.96 -11.49
C ASP A 39 -6.77 14.02 -12.34
N GLN A 40 -6.01 14.55 -13.31
CA GLN A 40 -5.06 13.73 -14.08
C GLN A 40 -4.03 13.05 -13.18
N ALA A 41 -3.49 13.76 -12.17
CA ALA A 41 -2.53 13.19 -11.23
C ALA A 41 -3.17 12.05 -10.41
N ARG A 42 -4.42 12.23 -9.96
CA ARG A 42 -5.18 11.19 -9.24
C ARG A 42 -5.42 9.97 -10.13
N MET A 43 -5.85 10.16 -11.39
CA MET A 43 -6.05 9.05 -12.32
C MET A 43 -4.77 8.28 -12.61
N LYS A 44 -3.66 9.00 -12.84
CA LYS A 44 -2.33 8.43 -13.14
C LYS A 44 -1.64 7.80 -11.90
N SER A 45 -2.10 8.07 -10.69
CA SER A 45 -1.55 7.47 -9.46
C SER A 45 -2.01 6.04 -9.23
N ARG A 46 -3.07 5.59 -9.90
CA ARG A 46 -3.55 4.20 -9.85
C ARG A 46 -2.57 3.27 -10.56
N GLN A 47 -2.57 1.98 -10.20
CA GLN A 47 -1.67 1.00 -10.79
C GLN A 47 -2.08 0.56 -12.21
N GLY A 48 -3.28 0.95 -12.62
CA GLY A 48 -3.72 0.82 -14.00
C GLY A 48 -4.40 -0.51 -14.32
N VAL A 49 -4.27 -0.90 -15.57
CA VAL A 49 -4.90 -2.09 -16.16
C VAL A 49 -3.85 -3.14 -16.53
N PRO A 50 -4.22 -4.44 -16.62
CA PRO A 50 -3.28 -5.49 -17.00
C PRO A 50 -2.56 -5.22 -18.34
N VAL A 51 -1.26 -5.51 -18.38
CA VAL A 51 -0.46 -5.42 -19.61
C VAL A 51 -0.69 -6.67 -20.44
N THR A 52 -1.59 -6.59 -21.42
CA THR A 52 -2.02 -7.73 -22.24
C THR A 52 -0.91 -8.35 -23.07
N THR A 53 0.08 -7.55 -23.50
CA THR A 53 1.23 -8.01 -24.28
C THR A 53 2.19 -8.92 -23.51
N LEU A 54 2.17 -8.88 -22.18
CA LEU A 54 3.00 -9.74 -21.33
C LEU A 54 2.31 -11.05 -20.94
N HIS A 55 1.11 -11.30 -21.45
CA HIS A 55 0.32 -12.50 -21.16
C HIS A 55 0.17 -12.80 -19.64
N VAL A 56 0.09 -11.77 -18.84
CA VAL A 56 -0.19 -11.86 -17.41
C VAL A 56 -1.65 -11.50 -17.16
N GLY A 57 -2.42 -12.47 -16.69
CA GLY A 57 -3.73 -12.21 -16.12
C GLY A 57 -3.56 -11.64 -14.73
N VAL A 58 -4.20 -10.51 -14.44
CA VAL A 58 -4.25 -9.90 -13.11
C VAL A 58 -5.72 -9.76 -12.72
N ARG A 59 -6.05 -10.18 -11.51
CA ARG A 59 -7.39 -10.08 -10.94
C ARG A 59 -7.27 -9.51 -9.54
N VAL A 60 -8.34 -8.90 -9.05
CA VAL A 60 -8.51 -8.56 -7.63
C VAL A 60 -9.65 -9.43 -7.10
N VAL A 61 -9.34 -10.25 -6.12
CA VAL A 61 -10.25 -11.30 -5.66
C VAL A 61 -10.51 -11.23 -4.16
N ALA A 62 -11.71 -11.62 -3.77
CA ALA A 62 -12.06 -11.89 -2.37
C ALA A 62 -11.42 -13.21 -1.90
N ASP A 63 -11.53 -13.54 -0.62
CA ASP A 63 -10.93 -14.75 -0.02
C ASP A 63 -11.46 -16.05 -0.66
N ASP A 64 -12.64 -16.03 -1.27
CA ASP A 64 -13.22 -17.18 -2.02
C ASP A 64 -12.82 -17.22 -3.50
N MET A 65 -11.85 -16.40 -3.91
CA MET A 65 -11.34 -16.28 -5.28
C MET A 65 -12.35 -15.75 -6.30
N ARG A 66 -13.48 -15.17 -5.88
CA ARG A 66 -14.37 -14.41 -6.76
C ARG A 66 -13.82 -13.01 -6.98
N ASP A 67 -13.99 -12.49 -8.20
CA ASP A 67 -13.61 -11.12 -8.51
C ASP A 67 -14.41 -10.14 -7.64
N VAL A 68 -13.74 -9.12 -7.11
CA VAL A 68 -14.43 -8.02 -6.45
C VAL A 68 -15.18 -7.16 -7.47
N PRO A 69 -16.28 -6.50 -7.07
CA PRO A 69 -16.97 -5.56 -7.95
C PRO A 69 -16.08 -4.37 -8.33
N MET A 70 -16.36 -3.77 -9.49
CA MET A 70 -15.66 -2.57 -9.97
C MET A 70 -16.31 -1.30 -9.38
N ASP A 71 -16.31 -1.18 -8.06
CA ASP A 71 -16.95 -0.10 -7.30
C ASP A 71 -15.97 0.91 -6.68
N ALA A 72 -14.66 0.68 -6.83
CA ALA A 72 -13.59 1.45 -6.21
C ALA A 72 -13.57 1.41 -4.66
N GLU A 73 -14.36 0.53 -4.04
CA GLU A 73 -14.57 0.44 -2.59
C GLU A 73 -14.25 -0.94 -2.05
N THR A 74 -14.73 -2.01 -2.72
CA THR A 74 -14.55 -3.38 -2.25
C THR A 74 -13.11 -3.82 -2.40
N ILE A 75 -12.47 -4.09 -1.26
CA ILE A 75 -11.06 -4.51 -1.20
C ILE A 75 -10.95 -6.02 -1.47
N GLY A 76 -9.99 -6.39 -2.32
CA GLY A 76 -9.57 -7.77 -2.53
C GLY A 76 -8.06 -7.89 -2.67
N GLU A 77 -7.56 -9.12 -2.75
CA GLU A 77 -6.15 -9.40 -2.99
C GLU A 77 -5.85 -9.42 -4.49
N VAL A 78 -4.77 -8.78 -4.90
CA VAL A 78 -4.26 -8.87 -6.27
C VAL A 78 -3.67 -10.25 -6.48
N VAL A 79 -4.15 -10.97 -7.49
CA VAL A 79 -3.60 -12.27 -7.90
C VAL A 79 -3.17 -12.22 -9.36
N ALA A 80 -2.10 -12.95 -9.68
CA ALA A 80 -1.51 -12.95 -11.01
C ALA A 80 -1.33 -14.38 -11.55
N ARG A 81 -1.48 -14.55 -12.87
CA ARG A 81 -1.23 -15.82 -13.55
C ARG A 81 -0.74 -15.57 -14.96
N GLY A 82 0.35 -16.19 -15.36
CA GLY A 82 0.87 -16.05 -16.72
C GLY A 82 2.30 -16.55 -16.88
N ASN A 83 2.83 -16.41 -18.08
CA ASN A 83 4.14 -16.95 -18.43
C ASN A 83 5.33 -16.26 -17.74
N THR A 84 5.11 -15.04 -17.25
CA THR A 84 6.14 -14.26 -16.54
C THR A 84 6.08 -14.45 -15.03
N VAL A 85 5.05 -15.12 -14.53
CA VAL A 85 4.94 -15.43 -13.10
C VAL A 85 5.93 -16.53 -12.75
N MET A 86 6.66 -16.37 -11.64
CA MET A 86 7.66 -17.32 -11.15
C MET A 86 7.10 -18.74 -10.99
N ALA A 87 7.96 -19.74 -11.10
CA ALA A 87 7.59 -21.13 -10.82
C ALA A 87 7.46 -21.44 -9.31
N GLY A 88 8.06 -20.61 -8.46
CA GLY A 88 8.03 -20.74 -7.00
C GLY A 88 9.26 -20.14 -6.33
N TYR A 89 9.26 -20.13 -5.00
CA TYR A 89 10.39 -19.66 -4.19
C TYR A 89 11.50 -20.73 -4.11
N TYR A 90 12.74 -20.29 -4.21
CA TYR A 90 13.89 -21.18 -4.20
C TYR A 90 14.01 -21.91 -2.87
N ARG A 91 14.03 -23.25 -2.92
CA ARG A 91 14.11 -24.16 -1.75
C ARG A 91 13.03 -23.94 -0.68
N ASP A 92 11.89 -23.33 -1.06
CA ASP A 92 10.75 -23.13 -0.17
C ASP A 92 9.47 -23.69 -0.80
N PRO A 93 9.25 -25.00 -0.77
CA PRO A 93 8.06 -25.62 -1.33
C PRO A 93 6.77 -25.25 -0.56
N LYS A 94 6.88 -25.01 0.76
CA LYS A 94 5.72 -24.61 1.58
C LYS A 94 5.27 -23.20 1.25
N GLY A 95 6.19 -22.23 1.21
CA GLY A 95 5.90 -20.86 0.81
C GLY A 95 5.40 -20.79 -0.62
N SER A 96 5.98 -21.58 -1.54
CA SER A 96 5.49 -21.68 -2.92
C SER A 96 4.06 -22.21 -2.99
N ALA A 97 3.74 -23.30 -2.28
CA ALA A 97 2.39 -23.86 -2.27
C ALA A 97 1.36 -22.87 -1.70
N SER A 98 1.71 -22.14 -0.65
CA SER A 98 0.86 -21.09 -0.09
C SER A 98 0.65 -19.93 -1.06
N ALA A 99 1.71 -19.49 -1.74
CA ALA A 99 1.64 -18.38 -2.68
C ALA A 99 0.85 -18.69 -3.96
N PHE A 100 0.60 -19.97 -4.28
CA PHE A 100 -0.11 -20.41 -5.48
C PHE A 100 -1.43 -21.10 -5.21
N GLN A 101 -2.09 -20.78 -4.10
CA GLN A 101 -3.41 -21.31 -3.81
C GLN A 101 -4.42 -21.01 -4.94
N GLY A 102 -5.30 -21.97 -5.26
CA GLY A 102 -6.28 -21.78 -6.32
C GLY A 102 -5.69 -21.66 -7.74
N GLY A 103 -4.38 -21.94 -7.94
CA GLY A 103 -3.70 -21.87 -9.23
C GLY A 103 -3.37 -20.45 -9.69
N TRP A 104 -3.40 -19.47 -8.80
CA TRP A 104 -2.99 -18.09 -9.00
C TRP A 104 -1.89 -17.71 -8.02
N PHE A 105 -0.96 -16.88 -8.45
CA PHE A 105 0.03 -16.29 -7.58
C PHE A 105 -0.63 -15.17 -6.74
N HIS A 106 -0.63 -15.33 -5.43
CA HIS A 106 -1.10 -14.36 -4.45
C HIS A 106 0.00 -13.34 -4.15
N THR A 107 -0.22 -12.07 -4.51
CA THR A 107 0.81 -11.03 -4.36
C THR A 107 0.95 -10.55 -2.93
N GLY A 108 -0.07 -10.74 -2.11
CA GLY A 108 -0.18 -10.14 -0.78
C GLY A 108 -0.49 -8.64 -0.82
N ASP A 109 -0.74 -8.05 -1.98
CA ASP A 109 -1.13 -6.65 -2.12
C ASP A 109 -2.66 -6.55 -2.22
N LEU A 110 -3.26 -5.65 -1.45
CA LEU A 110 -4.70 -5.38 -1.43
C LEU A 110 -5.03 -4.21 -2.34
N ALA A 111 -6.11 -4.33 -3.08
CA ALA A 111 -6.54 -3.35 -4.06
C ALA A 111 -8.06 -3.24 -4.16
N VAL A 112 -8.51 -2.19 -4.81
CA VAL A 112 -9.87 -2.05 -5.35
C VAL A 112 -9.81 -1.98 -6.86
N VAL A 113 -10.94 -2.25 -7.53
CA VAL A 113 -11.08 -2.07 -8.98
C VAL A 113 -12.05 -0.94 -9.23
N HIS A 114 -11.62 0.05 -10.00
CA HIS A 114 -12.47 1.17 -10.41
C HIS A 114 -13.44 0.77 -11.54
N PRO A 115 -14.55 1.52 -11.75
CA PRO A 115 -15.51 1.24 -12.83
C PRO A 115 -14.90 1.20 -14.24
N ASP A 116 -13.78 1.89 -14.44
CA ASP A 116 -13.01 1.89 -15.69
C ASP A 116 -11.99 0.75 -15.79
N GLY A 117 -12.01 -0.21 -14.86
CA GLY A 117 -11.13 -1.37 -14.81
C GLY A 117 -9.74 -1.11 -14.23
N TYR A 118 -9.44 0.12 -13.82
CA TYR A 118 -8.16 0.45 -13.21
C TYR A 118 -8.06 -0.10 -11.79
N ILE A 119 -6.95 -0.74 -11.50
CA ILE A 119 -6.61 -1.24 -10.17
C ILE A 119 -5.95 -0.11 -9.36
N GLU A 120 -6.35 0.05 -8.11
CA GLU A 120 -5.72 0.93 -7.15
C GLU A 120 -5.31 0.14 -5.91
N LEU A 121 -3.99 0.07 -5.65
CA LEU A 121 -3.46 -0.57 -4.45
C LEU A 121 -3.81 0.26 -3.20
N LYS A 122 -4.28 -0.42 -2.18
CA LYS A 122 -4.65 0.19 -0.89
C LYS A 122 -3.62 -0.09 0.20
N ASP A 123 -3.14 -1.33 0.30
CA ASP A 123 -2.09 -1.72 1.27
C ASP A 123 -1.54 -3.12 0.93
N ARG A 124 -0.63 -3.59 1.77
CA ARG A 124 -0.25 -5.00 1.84
C ARG A 124 -1.07 -5.73 2.88
N LYS A 125 -1.53 -6.94 2.57
CA LYS A 125 -2.32 -7.77 3.49
C LYS A 125 -1.69 -7.88 4.88
N LYS A 126 -0.36 -8.04 4.94
CA LYS A 126 0.41 -8.12 6.19
C LYS A 126 0.66 -6.78 6.90
N ASP A 127 0.37 -5.65 6.26
CA ASP A 127 0.62 -4.32 6.79
C ASP A 127 -0.70 -3.62 7.20
N VAL A 128 -1.86 -4.20 6.86
CA VAL A 128 -3.17 -3.75 7.37
C VAL A 128 -3.17 -3.89 8.89
N ILE A 129 -3.64 -2.85 9.56
CA ILE A 129 -3.74 -2.79 11.02
C ILE A 129 -5.18 -3.12 11.40
N ILE A 130 -5.37 -4.10 12.27
CA ILE A 130 -6.70 -4.52 12.74
C ILE A 130 -6.92 -3.96 14.14
N SER A 131 -7.60 -2.84 14.22
CA SER A 131 -7.85 -2.11 15.47
C SER A 131 -9.33 -2.19 15.86
N GLY A 132 -9.64 -2.94 16.90
CA GLY A 132 -11.03 -3.09 17.36
C GLY A 132 -11.98 -3.73 16.34
N GLY A 133 -11.46 -4.56 15.42
CA GLY A 133 -12.22 -5.17 14.34
C GLY A 133 -12.29 -4.34 13.06
N GLU A 134 -11.77 -3.13 13.07
CA GLU A 134 -11.70 -2.25 11.89
C GLU A 134 -10.36 -2.40 11.18
N ASN A 135 -10.40 -2.47 9.86
CA ASN A 135 -9.20 -2.51 9.01
C ASN A 135 -8.71 -1.09 8.70
N ILE A 136 -7.47 -0.81 9.10
CA ILE A 136 -6.81 0.48 8.83
C ILE A 136 -5.69 0.24 7.82
N SER A 137 -5.76 0.93 6.68
CA SER A 137 -4.66 0.96 5.73
C SER A 137 -3.51 1.79 6.29
N SER A 138 -2.36 1.15 6.45
CA SER A 138 -1.13 1.84 6.87
C SER A 138 -0.72 2.90 5.84
N VAL A 139 -0.92 2.61 4.54
CA VAL A 139 -0.61 3.51 3.43
C VAL A 139 -1.51 4.74 3.41
N GLU A 140 -2.80 4.61 3.76
CA GLU A 140 -3.72 5.75 3.87
C GLU A 140 -3.24 6.74 4.93
N VAL A 141 -2.85 6.22 6.09
CA VAL A 141 -2.33 7.06 7.19
C VAL A 141 -0.98 7.68 6.84
N GLU A 142 -0.09 6.93 6.19
CA GLU A 142 1.20 7.45 5.70
C GLU A 142 1.03 8.56 4.68
N LYS A 143 0.12 8.41 3.73
CA LYS A 143 -0.20 9.49 2.76
C LYS A 143 -0.65 10.76 3.47
N MET A 144 -1.51 10.63 4.47
CA MET A 144 -1.97 11.78 5.25
C MET A 144 -0.83 12.43 6.03
N LEU A 145 0.01 11.64 6.68
CA LEU A 145 1.20 12.14 7.39
C LEU A 145 2.15 12.90 6.45
N MET A 146 2.35 12.41 5.23
CA MET A 146 3.21 13.05 4.23
C MET A 146 2.68 14.40 3.70
N GLU A 147 1.41 14.72 3.94
CA GLU A 147 0.83 16.05 3.66
C GLU A 147 1.22 17.09 4.72
N HIS A 148 1.70 16.65 5.89
CA HIS A 148 2.13 17.56 6.93
C HIS A 148 3.47 18.23 6.55
N PRO A 149 3.56 19.59 6.60
CA PRO A 149 4.72 20.31 6.08
C PRO A 149 6.05 19.95 6.74
N ALA A 150 6.04 19.58 8.02
CA ALA A 150 7.23 19.23 8.77
C ALA A 150 7.72 17.79 8.51
N ILE A 151 6.91 16.91 7.90
CA ILE A 151 7.28 15.50 7.74
C ILE A 151 8.03 15.28 6.42
N LEU A 152 9.22 14.70 6.52
CA LEU A 152 10.01 14.24 5.39
C LEU A 152 9.63 12.83 4.97
N GLU A 153 9.48 11.92 5.95
CA GLU A 153 9.18 10.50 5.73
C GLU A 153 8.28 10.00 6.86
N ALA A 154 7.39 9.10 6.51
CA ALA A 154 6.50 8.45 7.45
C ALA A 154 6.41 6.94 7.20
N CYS A 155 6.24 6.20 8.28
CA CYS A 155 5.95 4.77 8.28
C CYS A 155 4.94 4.48 9.38
N VAL A 156 3.88 3.73 9.07
CA VAL A 156 2.84 3.37 10.04
C VAL A 156 2.77 1.85 10.16
N VAL A 157 2.76 1.35 11.38
CA VAL A 157 2.60 -0.07 11.69
C VAL A 157 1.59 -0.26 12.81
N GLY A 158 0.92 -1.42 12.81
CA GLY A 158 0.13 -1.87 13.96
C GLY A 158 1.06 -2.28 15.10
N VAL A 159 0.81 -1.76 16.29
CA VAL A 159 1.49 -2.14 17.53
C VAL A 159 0.50 -2.80 18.49
N PRO A 160 0.97 -3.64 19.43
CA PRO A 160 0.09 -4.23 20.44
C PRO A 160 -0.69 -3.16 21.23
N ASP A 161 -2.00 -3.37 21.40
CA ASP A 161 -2.88 -2.53 22.21
C ASP A 161 -3.81 -3.43 23.04
N GLU A 162 -3.84 -3.22 24.36
CA GLU A 162 -4.60 -4.06 25.28
C GLU A 162 -6.12 -4.00 25.05
N THR A 163 -6.62 -2.87 24.54
CA THR A 163 -8.05 -2.63 24.33
C THR A 163 -8.50 -3.06 22.93
N TRP A 164 -7.70 -2.78 21.93
CA TRP A 164 -8.09 -2.88 20.53
C TRP A 164 -7.38 -4.01 19.77
N GLY A 165 -6.48 -4.75 20.44
CA GLY A 165 -5.61 -5.76 19.84
C GLY A 165 -4.41 -5.14 19.15
N GLU A 166 -4.66 -4.29 18.14
CA GLU A 166 -3.65 -3.46 17.49
C GLU A 166 -4.06 -1.99 17.50
N ALA A 167 -3.08 -1.10 17.51
CA ALA A 167 -3.28 0.33 17.31
C ALA A 167 -2.28 0.89 16.30
N PRO A 168 -2.66 1.87 15.45
CA PRO A 168 -1.73 2.50 14.52
C PRO A 168 -0.72 3.38 15.28
N LYS A 169 0.58 3.14 15.01
CA LYS A 169 1.69 3.94 15.51
C LYS A 169 2.48 4.48 14.34
N ALA A 170 2.72 5.79 14.34
CA ALA A 170 3.49 6.47 13.31
C ALA A 170 4.95 6.61 13.72
N PHE A 171 5.84 6.37 12.79
CA PHE A 171 7.28 6.63 12.86
C PHE A 171 7.60 7.67 11.81
N VAL A 172 8.14 8.81 12.20
CA VAL A 172 8.33 9.94 11.31
C VAL A 172 9.74 10.52 11.38
N THR A 173 10.27 10.91 10.24
CA THR A 173 11.47 11.75 10.13
C THR A 173 11.01 13.14 9.75
N LEU A 174 11.42 14.16 10.52
CA LEU A 174 11.14 15.56 10.20
C LEU A 174 12.09 16.09 9.13
N ARG A 175 11.64 17.11 8.41
CA ARG A 175 12.49 17.89 7.50
C ARG A 175 13.47 18.73 8.31
N ASP A 176 14.64 18.99 7.74
CA ASP A 176 15.63 19.85 8.37
C ASP A 176 15.06 21.25 8.65
N GLY A 177 15.27 21.70 9.89
CA GLY A 177 14.79 23.01 10.35
C GLY A 177 13.31 23.07 10.74
N TYR A 178 12.60 21.94 10.71
CA TYR A 178 11.22 21.84 11.19
C TYR A 178 11.14 21.15 12.55
N GLU A 179 10.20 21.63 13.36
CA GLU A 179 9.81 21.03 14.63
C GLU A 179 8.33 20.69 14.61
N ALA A 180 7.96 19.61 15.23
CA ALA A 180 6.56 19.22 15.46
C ALA A 180 6.48 18.28 16.66
N THR A 181 5.39 18.37 17.41
CA THR A 181 5.10 17.49 18.55
C THR A 181 4.23 16.30 18.11
N SER A 182 4.28 15.19 18.87
CA SER A 182 3.38 14.06 18.62
C SER A 182 1.92 14.47 18.59
N THR A 183 1.52 15.37 19.52
CA THR A 183 0.13 15.85 19.62
C THR A 183 -0.30 16.63 18.39
N GLU A 184 0.54 17.47 17.82
CA GLU A 184 0.25 18.20 16.58
C GLU A 184 0.04 17.26 15.40
N ILE A 185 0.92 16.27 15.24
CA ILE A 185 0.81 15.29 14.14
C ILE A 185 -0.44 14.42 14.30
N ILE A 186 -0.74 13.95 15.52
CA ILE A 186 -1.95 13.17 15.78
C ILE A 186 -3.20 13.99 15.47
N ASN A 187 -3.26 15.24 15.91
CA ASN A 187 -4.40 16.12 15.66
C ASN A 187 -4.55 16.41 14.16
N PHE A 188 -3.46 16.65 13.45
CA PHE A 188 -3.46 16.82 12.00
C PHE A 188 -4.14 15.64 11.29
N CYS A 189 -3.82 14.40 11.72
CA CYS A 189 -4.46 13.20 11.19
C CYS A 189 -5.93 13.09 11.60
N ARG A 190 -6.29 13.39 12.86
CA ARG A 190 -7.66 13.31 13.37
C ARG A 190 -8.64 14.27 12.69
N GLU A 191 -8.16 15.41 12.24
CA GLU A 191 -8.96 16.39 11.50
C GLU A 191 -9.29 15.94 10.06
N ARG A 192 -8.53 14.98 9.51
CA ARG A 192 -8.57 14.61 8.08
C ARG A 192 -8.90 13.15 7.81
N LEU A 193 -8.77 12.30 8.82
CA LEU A 193 -9.09 10.87 8.78
C LEU A 193 -10.20 10.55 9.78
N ALA A 194 -10.86 9.42 9.58
CA ALA A 194 -11.71 8.86 10.63
C ALA A 194 -10.87 8.65 11.92
N HIS A 195 -11.43 9.00 13.08
CA HIS A 195 -10.69 9.06 14.35
C HIS A 195 -9.96 7.76 14.72
N PHE A 196 -10.55 6.60 14.38
CA PHE A 196 -9.95 5.30 14.66
C PHE A 196 -8.71 5.01 13.79
N LYS A 197 -8.56 5.68 12.63
CA LYS A 197 -7.41 5.56 11.74
C LYS A 197 -6.21 6.40 12.15
N ALA A 198 -6.44 7.47 12.93
CA ALA A 198 -5.36 8.35 13.36
C ALA A 198 -4.36 7.61 14.25
N PRO A 199 -3.05 7.86 14.10
CA PRO A 199 -2.04 7.27 14.98
C PRO A 199 -2.32 7.59 16.46
N ARG A 200 -2.12 6.62 17.33
CA ARG A 200 -2.22 6.82 18.79
C ARG A 200 -0.91 7.31 19.39
N GLU A 201 0.18 6.99 18.73
CA GLU A 201 1.52 7.38 19.13
C GLU A 201 2.33 7.81 17.89
N VAL A 202 3.23 8.78 18.08
CA VAL A 202 4.19 9.20 17.06
C VAL A 202 5.60 9.11 17.66
N LYS A 203 6.47 8.37 16.99
CA LYS A 203 7.89 8.25 17.34
C LYS A 203 8.72 8.96 16.28
N PHE A 204 9.60 9.85 16.74
CA PHE A 204 10.50 10.60 15.86
C PHE A 204 11.84 9.90 15.74
N GLY A 205 12.43 9.95 14.55
CA GLY A 205 13.76 9.43 14.29
C GLY A 205 13.98 8.94 12.86
N PRO A 206 15.19 8.48 12.55
CA PRO A 206 15.49 7.90 11.24
C PRO A 206 14.75 6.57 11.05
N LEU A 207 14.25 6.34 9.84
CA LEU A 207 13.57 5.09 9.48
C LEU A 207 14.57 4.07 8.93
N PRO A 208 14.47 2.77 9.29
CA PRO A 208 15.31 1.73 8.69
C PRO A 208 14.99 1.58 7.21
N LYS A 209 16.05 1.54 6.39
CA LYS A 209 15.93 1.47 4.92
C LYS A 209 16.80 0.35 4.35
N THR A 210 16.37 -0.14 3.20
CA THR A 210 17.23 -0.98 2.34
C THR A 210 18.32 -0.12 1.69
N ALA A 211 19.32 -0.78 1.08
CA ALA A 211 20.34 -0.10 0.29
C ALA A 211 19.77 0.74 -0.87
N THR A 212 18.54 0.43 -1.34
CA THR A 212 17.83 1.17 -2.38
C THR A 212 16.96 2.31 -1.83
N GLY A 213 16.99 2.58 -0.51
CA GLY A 213 16.23 3.65 0.13
C GLY A 213 14.79 3.29 0.52
N LYS A 214 14.33 2.05 0.31
CA LYS A 214 12.98 1.62 0.69
C LYS A 214 12.88 1.40 2.19
N ILE A 215 11.86 1.98 2.84
CA ILE A 215 11.58 1.80 4.27
C ILE A 215 11.24 0.32 4.56
N GLN A 216 11.88 -0.22 5.60
CA GLN A 216 11.72 -1.61 6.03
C GLN A 216 10.70 -1.69 7.18
N LYS A 217 9.39 -1.61 6.84
CA LYS A 217 8.30 -1.72 7.83
C LYS A 217 8.41 -2.94 8.74
N TYR A 218 8.86 -4.07 8.18
CA TYR A 218 8.99 -5.30 8.95
C TYR A 218 9.95 -5.18 10.14
N VAL A 219 11.06 -4.44 9.98
CA VAL A 219 12.04 -4.21 11.06
C VAL A 219 11.39 -3.44 12.19
N ILE A 220 10.64 -2.38 11.87
CA ILE A 220 9.93 -1.57 12.86
C ILE A 220 8.89 -2.43 13.58
N ARG A 221 8.10 -3.18 12.82
CA ARG A 221 7.07 -4.04 13.37
C ARG A 221 7.63 -5.11 14.30
N GLU A 222 8.69 -5.81 13.90
CA GLU A 222 9.34 -6.81 14.75
C GLU A 222 9.86 -6.23 16.08
N GLN A 223 10.40 -5.01 16.05
CA GLN A 223 10.83 -4.32 17.26
C GLN A 223 9.69 -4.01 18.21
N GLU A 224 8.56 -3.49 17.70
CA GLU A 224 7.40 -3.14 18.51
C GLU A 224 6.63 -4.38 19.02
N TRP A 225 6.72 -5.50 18.32
CA TRP A 225 6.10 -6.77 18.72
C TRP A 225 7.03 -7.67 19.53
N SER A 226 8.25 -7.21 19.86
CA SER A 226 9.20 -7.99 20.65
C SER A 226 8.63 -8.27 22.03
N GLY A 227 8.47 -9.55 22.37
CA GLY A 227 7.88 -10.01 23.64
C GLY A 227 6.35 -10.08 23.67
N HIS A 228 5.68 -9.86 22.57
CA HIS A 228 4.23 -10.00 22.44
C HIS A 228 3.89 -11.08 21.41
N ASP A 229 2.88 -11.90 21.71
CA ASP A 229 2.29 -12.79 20.70
C ASP A 229 1.45 -11.98 19.72
N ARG A 230 1.81 -12.05 18.44
CA ARG A 230 1.05 -11.37 17.40
C ARG A 230 -0.30 -12.04 17.22
N ARG A 231 -1.37 -11.37 17.61
CA ARG A 231 -2.74 -11.78 17.32
C ARG A 231 -3.09 -11.31 15.90
N ILE A 232 -2.71 -12.06 14.91
CA ILE A 232 -3.21 -11.83 13.56
C ILE A 232 -4.01 -13.02 13.15
N GLY A 233 -5.17 -12.69 12.60
CA GLY A 233 -5.93 -13.61 11.81
C GLY A 233 -5.24 -13.96 10.49
#